data_c119e47f549cf1af3b1d4314a6425195
#
_entry.id   c119e47f549cf1af3b1d4314a6425195
#
_cell.length_a   1.000
_cell.length_b   1.000
_cell.length_c   1.000
_cell.angle_alpha   90.00
_cell.angle_beta   90.00
_cell.angle_gamma   90.00
#
_symmetry.space_group_name_H-M   'P 1'
#
loop_
_entity.id
_entity.type
_entity.pdbx_description
1 polymer ?
#
loop_
_entity_poly.entity_id
_entity_poly.type
_entity_poly.pdbx_seq_one_letter_code
_entity_poly.pdbx_strand_id
1 'polypeptide(L)'
;MAKEKFDRSKPHVNIGTIGHVDHGKTTLTAAITTVLAKQGGAQAMDYAQIDGAPEERERGITINTAHVEYETENRHYAHVDCPGHADYVKNMITGAAQMDGAILVVSAADGPMPQTREHILLSRNVGVPYIVVFLNKMDMVDDEELLELVEMEVRDLLTEYDFPGDDTPVIAGSALKALEGDASYEEKILELMAAVDEYIPTPVRDTDKPFMMPVEDVFSITGRGTVATGRVERGQVRVGDEVEIVGIADETAKTTVTGVEMFRKLLDYAEAGDNIGALLRGVAREDIQRGQVLAKPASITPHTKFSAEVYVLTKEEGGRHTPFFTNYRPQFYFRTTDVTGVVDLPEGTEMVMPGDNVTMEVELIHPIAIEDGTRFSIREGGRTVGSGVVTTIKA
;
A
#
# COMPACT_ATOMS: atom_id res chain seq x y z
N MET A 1 3.46 -10.02 31.69
CA MET A 1 2.53 -11.00 31.11
C MET A 1 3.20 -11.59 29.85
N ALA A 2 3.03 -12.89 29.60
CA ALA A 2 3.51 -13.49 28.35
C ALA A 2 2.68 -12.89 27.20
N LYS A 3 3.34 -12.53 26.08
CA LYS A 3 2.61 -12.07 24.87
C LYS A 3 1.78 -13.22 24.33
N GLU A 4 0.61 -12.89 23.82
CA GLU A 4 -0.30 -13.82 23.15
C GLU A 4 0.31 -14.32 21.84
N LYS A 5 0.00 -15.55 21.44
CA LYS A 5 0.35 -16.08 20.14
C LYS A 5 -0.73 -15.71 19.12
N PHE A 6 -0.31 -15.42 17.89
CA PHE A 6 -1.22 -15.17 16.77
C PHE A 6 -1.93 -16.46 16.37
N ASP A 7 -3.25 -16.39 16.18
CA ASP A 7 -4.08 -17.51 15.70
C ASP A 7 -4.21 -17.46 14.19
N ARG A 8 -3.85 -18.54 13.51
CA ARG A 8 -3.93 -18.71 12.05
C ARG A 8 -5.15 -19.54 11.60
N SER A 9 -6.19 -19.63 12.40
CA SER A 9 -7.38 -20.42 12.08
C SER A 9 -8.18 -19.87 10.88
N LYS A 10 -8.09 -18.56 10.63
CA LYS A 10 -8.75 -17.88 9.52
C LYS A 10 -7.76 -17.47 8.42
N PRO A 11 -8.17 -17.47 7.13
CA PRO A 11 -7.37 -16.89 6.06
C PRO A 11 -7.04 -15.43 6.35
N HIS A 12 -5.79 -15.03 6.11
CA HIS A 12 -5.31 -13.67 6.30
C HIS A 12 -5.33 -12.88 4.99
N VAL A 13 -5.94 -11.69 5.01
CA VAL A 13 -6.08 -10.79 3.85
C VAL A 13 -5.66 -9.38 4.24
N ASN A 14 -4.86 -8.74 3.40
CA ASN A 14 -4.46 -7.35 3.58
C ASN A 14 -5.37 -6.46 2.75
N ILE A 15 -6.07 -5.54 3.39
CA ILE A 15 -6.86 -4.52 2.72
C ILE A 15 -6.47 -3.14 3.23
N GLY A 16 -6.98 -2.09 2.62
CA GLY A 16 -6.79 -0.75 3.15
C GLY A 16 -7.71 0.26 2.50
N THR A 17 -7.75 1.43 3.10
CA THR A 17 -8.53 2.57 2.61
C THR A 17 -7.69 3.48 1.74
N ILE A 18 -8.21 3.81 0.55
CA ILE A 18 -7.65 4.77 -0.40
C ILE A 18 -8.71 5.82 -0.77
N GLY A 19 -8.31 6.94 -1.32
CA GLY A 19 -9.22 8.00 -1.77
C GLY A 19 -8.76 9.38 -1.33
N HIS A 20 -9.51 10.41 -1.71
CA HIS A 20 -9.18 11.81 -1.48
C HIS A 20 -9.07 12.17 0.01
N VAL A 21 -8.33 13.23 0.32
CA VAL A 21 -8.32 13.84 1.66
C VAL A 21 -9.75 14.26 2.04
N ASP A 22 -10.09 14.17 3.32
CA ASP A 22 -11.41 14.52 3.89
C ASP A 22 -12.62 13.70 3.38
N HIS A 23 -12.42 12.64 2.57
CA HIS A 23 -13.48 11.72 2.21
C HIS A 23 -13.85 10.73 3.34
N GLY A 24 -13.08 10.71 4.44
CA GLY A 24 -13.41 9.97 5.66
C GLY A 24 -12.83 8.55 5.73
N LYS A 25 -11.65 8.32 5.15
CA LYS A 25 -10.93 7.01 5.20
C LYS A 25 -10.69 6.54 6.63
N THR A 26 -10.02 7.36 7.44
CA THR A 26 -9.72 7.05 8.84
C THR A 26 -10.99 6.92 9.68
N THR A 27 -12.02 7.74 9.39
CA THR A 27 -13.33 7.62 10.01
C THR A 27 -13.99 6.27 9.68
N LEU A 28 -13.88 5.81 8.44
CA LEU A 28 -14.38 4.49 8.02
C LEU A 28 -13.60 3.37 8.71
N THR A 29 -12.28 3.46 8.79
CA THR A 29 -11.43 2.49 9.50
C THR A 29 -11.85 2.38 10.98
N ALA A 30 -12.10 3.51 11.65
CA ALA A 30 -12.61 3.54 13.02
C ALA A 30 -14.03 2.93 13.12
N ALA A 31 -14.92 3.22 12.16
CA ALA A 31 -16.27 2.66 12.12
C ALA A 31 -16.24 1.13 11.96
N ILE A 32 -15.41 0.61 11.05
CA ILE A 32 -15.25 -0.84 10.85
C ILE A 32 -14.82 -1.52 12.17
N THR A 33 -13.75 -1.02 12.81
CA THR A 33 -13.28 -1.61 14.08
C THR A 33 -14.33 -1.53 15.18
N THR A 34 -15.06 -0.42 15.27
CA THR A 34 -16.09 -0.22 16.30
C THR A 34 -17.30 -1.14 16.10
N VAL A 35 -17.78 -1.27 14.87
CA VAL A 35 -18.93 -2.12 14.53
C VAL A 35 -18.58 -3.59 14.70
N LEU A 36 -17.41 -4.04 14.20
CA LEU A 36 -16.96 -5.42 14.36
C LEU A 36 -16.62 -5.78 15.82
N ALA A 37 -16.18 -4.82 16.64
CA ALA A 37 -15.95 -5.03 18.07
C ALA A 37 -17.24 -5.45 18.81
N LYS A 38 -18.41 -4.97 18.39
CA LYS A 38 -19.71 -5.38 18.95
C LYS A 38 -20.01 -6.87 18.70
N GLN A 39 -19.41 -7.45 17.67
CA GLN A 39 -19.52 -8.87 17.32
C GLN A 39 -18.33 -9.71 17.84
N GLY A 40 -17.37 -9.08 18.56
CA GLY A 40 -16.18 -9.73 19.06
C GLY A 40 -15.05 -9.93 18.03
N GLY A 41 -15.20 -9.36 16.82
CA GLY A 41 -14.23 -9.48 15.71
C GLY A 41 -13.13 -8.42 15.69
N ALA A 42 -13.12 -7.47 16.63
CA ALA A 42 -12.12 -6.41 16.68
C ALA A 42 -11.93 -5.86 18.10
N GLN A 43 -10.85 -5.10 18.27
CA GLN A 43 -10.75 -4.11 19.34
C GLN A 43 -11.16 -2.76 18.74
N ALA A 44 -12.21 -2.13 19.30
CA ALA A 44 -12.63 -0.81 18.84
C ALA A 44 -11.49 0.19 18.96
N MET A 45 -11.26 0.95 17.91
CA MET A 45 -10.26 2.01 17.87
C MET A 45 -10.94 3.32 17.44
N ASP A 46 -10.65 4.38 18.16
CA ASP A 46 -11.10 5.73 17.79
C ASP A 46 -10.14 6.38 16.77
N TYR A 47 -10.59 7.46 16.15
CA TYR A 47 -9.82 8.23 15.18
C TYR A 47 -8.44 8.63 15.72
N ALA A 48 -8.36 9.10 16.98
CA ALA A 48 -7.10 9.55 17.59
C ALA A 48 -6.14 8.40 17.95
N GLN A 49 -6.60 7.15 17.94
CA GLN A 49 -5.75 5.98 18.13
C GLN A 49 -5.18 5.50 16.80
N ILE A 50 -5.90 5.71 15.69
CA ILE A 50 -5.45 5.40 14.33
C ILE A 50 -4.44 6.47 13.89
N ASP A 51 -4.83 7.75 13.86
CA ASP A 51 -3.96 8.90 13.60
C ASP A 51 -3.21 9.28 14.90
N GLY A 52 -2.21 8.47 15.24
CA GLY A 52 -1.57 8.52 16.55
C GLY A 52 -0.50 9.60 16.71
N ALA A 53 0.09 10.12 15.61
CA ALA A 53 1.15 11.11 15.65
C ALA A 53 0.63 12.50 16.08
N PRO A 54 1.41 13.25 16.89
CA PRO A 54 0.99 14.60 17.28
C PRO A 54 0.66 15.52 16.11
N GLU A 55 1.42 15.44 15.03
CA GLU A 55 1.24 16.25 13.81
C GLU A 55 -0.04 15.87 13.05
N GLU A 56 -0.40 14.60 13.01
CA GLU A 56 -1.67 14.11 12.42
C GLU A 56 -2.87 14.68 13.17
N ARG A 57 -2.82 14.65 14.51
CA ARG A 57 -3.88 15.20 15.38
C ARG A 57 -4.01 16.71 15.26
N GLU A 58 -2.89 17.43 15.13
CA GLU A 58 -2.89 18.90 15.00
C GLU A 58 -3.47 19.33 13.64
N ARG A 59 -3.12 18.61 12.58
CA ARG A 59 -3.57 18.93 11.21
C ARG A 59 -4.91 18.29 10.83
N GLY A 60 -5.36 17.25 11.55
CA GLY A 60 -6.57 16.49 11.24
C GLY A 60 -6.46 15.68 9.94
N ILE A 61 -5.25 15.28 9.54
CA ILE A 61 -5.00 14.49 8.34
C ILE A 61 -4.04 13.34 8.65
N THR A 62 -4.24 12.20 8.01
CA THR A 62 -3.31 11.06 8.05
C THR A 62 -2.05 11.37 7.28
N ILE A 63 -0.90 11.19 7.88
CA ILE A 63 0.44 11.42 7.30
C ILE A 63 1.13 10.08 7.03
N ASN A 64 1.14 9.21 8.03
CA ASN A 64 1.74 7.87 7.95
C ASN A 64 0.65 6.82 7.75
N THR A 65 1.03 5.68 7.19
CA THR A 65 0.14 4.51 7.16
C THR A 65 -0.08 3.99 8.58
N ALA A 66 -1.34 3.74 8.93
CA ALA A 66 -1.69 3.07 10.17
C ALA A 66 -2.15 1.64 9.88
N HIS A 67 -1.73 0.69 10.73
CA HIS A 67 -2.11 -0.72 10.59
C HIS A 67 -3.07 -1.11 11.71
N VAL A 68 -4.22 -1.63 11.34
CA VAL A 68 -5.28 -2.06 12.25
C VAL A 68 -5.65 -3.51 11.95
N GLU A 69 -5.96 -4.30 12.97
CA GLU A 69 -6.44 -5.68 12.77
C GLU A 69 -7.92 -5.81 13.16
N TYR A 70 -8.63 -6.64 12.42
CA TYR A 70 -9.98 -7.09 12.76
C TYR A 70 -10.35 -8.38 12.02
N GLU A 71 -11.45 -8.99 12.41
CA GLU A 71 -11.95 -10.23 11.86
C GLU A 71 -13.43 -10.14 11.48
N THR A 72 -13.79 -10.79 10.38
CA THR A 72 -15.16 -11.24 10.11
C THR A 72 -15.33 -12.68 10.57
N GLU A 73 -16.50 -13.27 10.34
CA GLU A 73 -16.69 -14.71 10.57
C GLU A 73 -15.73 -15.55 9.69
N ASN A 74 -15.40 -15.07 8.50
CA ASN A 74 -14.70 -15.82 7.47
C ASN A 74 -13.19 -15.58 7.45
N ARG A 75 -12.71 -14.36 7.83
CA ARG A 75 -11.34 -13.91 7.57
C ARG A 75 -10.77 -13.05 8.70
N HIS A 76 -9.44 -13.07 8.78
CA HIS A 76 -8.66 -12.09 9.53
C HIS A 76 -8.11 -11.05 8.56
N TYR A 77 -8.25 -9.76 8.90
CA TYR A 77 -7.79 -8.63 8.11
C TYR A 77 -6.68 -7.85 8.79
N ALA A 78 -5.62 -7.57 8.03
CA ALA A 78 -4.74 -6.44 8.29
C ALA A 78 -5.23 -5.28 7.41
N HIS A 79 -5.61 -4.18 8.05
CA HIS A 79 -6.10 -2.98 7.37
C HIS A 79 -5.06 -1.88 7.42
N VAL A 80 -4.71 -1.35 6.25
CA VAL A 80 -3.77 -0.23 6.08
C VAL A 80 -4.57 1.04 5.81
N ASP A 81 -4.62 1.95 6.77
CA ASP A 81 -5.20 3.28 6.54
C ASP A 81 -4.17 4.18 5.86
N CYS A 82 -4.47 4.60 4.63
CA CYS A 82 -3.55 5.38 3.80
C CYS A 82 -3.82 6.89 3.88
N PRO A 83 -2.76 7.73 3.85
CA PRO A 83 -2.94 9.16 3.75
C PRO A 83 -3.65 9.53 2.43
N GLY A 84 -4.48 10.60 2.48
CA GLY A 84 -5.19 11.10 1.31
C GLY A 84 -4.54 12.31 0.64
N HIS A 85 -3.67 13.03 1.36
CA HIS A 85 -3.08 14.28 0.90
C HIS A 85 -1.92 14.04 -0.08
N ALA A 86 -1.84 14.86 -1.13
CA ALA A 86 -0.84 14.75 -2.19
C ALA A 86 0.61 14.78 -1.70
N ASP A 87 0.91 15.50 -0.61
CA ASP A 87 2.26 15.56 -0.04
C ASP A 87 2.74 14.21 0.54
N TYR A 88 1.82 13.31 0.87
CA TYR A 88 2.10 12.02 1.50
C TYR A 88 1.90 10.81 0.58
N VAL A 89 1.84 11.05 -0.72
CA VAL A 89 1.65 9.99 -1.75
C VAL A 89 2.70 8.89 -1.63
N LYS A 90 3.93 9.19 -1.21
CA LYS A 90 4.95 8.16 -0.94
C LYS A 90 4.48 7.13 0.10
N ASN A 91 3.84 7.58 1.17
CA ASN A 91 3.31 6.69 2.20
C ASN A 91 2.08 5.94 1.70
N MET A 92 1.24 6.60 0.87
CA MET A 92 0.12 5.94 0.20
C MET A 92 0.60 4.81 -0.72
N ILE A 93 1.61 5.05 -1.57
CA ILE A 93 2.19 4.00 -2.45
C ILE A 93 2.71 2.82 -1.63
N THR A 94 3.44 3.10 -0.53
CA THR A 94 3.97 2.07 0.35
C THR A 94 2.84 1.25 1.00
N GLY A 95 1.78 1.89 1.45
CA GLY A 95 0.62 1.21 2.02
C GLY A 95 -0.12 0.38 0.98
N ALA A 96 -0.40 0.97 -0.20
CA ALA A 96 -1.10 0.28 -1.27
C ALA A 96 -0.36 -0.96 -1.78
N ALA A 97 0.98 -0.92 -1.84
CA ALA A 97 1.80 -2.08 -2.23
C ALA A 97 1.64 -3.30 -1.30
N GLN A 98 1.07 -3.11 -0.11
CA GLN A 98 0.83 -4.18 0.85
C GLN A 98 -0.55 -4.82 0.71
N MET A 99 -1.46 -4.24 -0.07
CA MET A 99 -2.87 -4.64 -0.13
C MET A 99 -3.12 -5.79 -1.12
N ASP A 100 -4.00 -6.69 -0.73
CA ASP A 100 -4.60 -7.72 -1.59
C ASP A 100 -5.89 -7.21 -2.23
N GLY A 101 -6.45 -6.13 -1.69
CA GLY A 101 -7.58 -5.37 -2.20
C GLY A 101 -7.71 -4.05 -1.46
N ALA A 102 -8.39 -3.08 -2.04
CA ALA A 102 -8.58 -1.75 -1.45
C ALA A 102 -10.07 -1.39 -1.32
N ILE A 103 -10.38 -0.57 -0.31
CA ILE A 103 -11.66 0.12 -0.18
C ILE A 103 -11.43 1.56 -0.65
N LEU A 104 -12.03 1.91 -1.79
CA LEU A 104 -12.02 3.26 -2.31
C LEU A 104 -13.12 4.06 -1.62
N VAL A 105 -12.73 5.06 -0.84
CA VAL A 105 -13.67 5.93 -0.12
C VAL A 105 -13.88 7.21 -0.90
N VAL A 106 -15.13 7.44 -1.31
CA VAL A 106 -15.55 8.64 -2.05
C VAL A 106 -16.68 9.32 -1.27
N SER A 107 -16.58 10.63 -1.09
CA SER A 107 -17.70 11.39 -0.52
C SER A 107 -18.86 11.45 -1.53
N ALA A 108 -20.05 11.03 -1.12
CA ALA A 108 -21.25 11.11 -1.95
C ALA A 108 -21.66 12.56 -2.28
N ALA A 109 -21.26 13.50 -1.43
CA ALA A 109 -21.56 14.93 -1.64
C ALA A 109 -20.57 15.61 -2.61
N ASP A 110 -19.31 15.16 -2.65
CA ASP A 110 -18.24 15.80 -3.42
C ASP A 110 -17.92 15.06 -4.73
N GLY A 111 -18.22 13.75 -4.81
CA GLY A 111 -17.87 12.89 -5.93
C GLY A 111 -16.35 12.58 -6.01
N PRO A 112 -15.89 12.01 -7.14
CA PRO A 112 -14.47 11.75 -7.38
C PRO A 112 -13.67 13.06 -7.48
N MET A 113 -12.60 13.15 -6.69
CA MET A 113 -11.71 14.31 -6.59
C MET A 113 -10.31 13.96 -7.17
N PRO A 114 -9.40 14.93 -7.38
CA PRO A 114 -8.11 14.66 -8.03
C PRO A 114 -7.30 13.51 -7.41
N GLN A 115 -7.20 13.43 -6.06
CA GLN A 115 -6.49 12.32 -5.42
C GLN A 115 -7.25 10.99 -5.55
N THR A 116 -8.56 10.98 -5.77
CA THR A 116 -9.30 9.75 -6.06
C THR A 116 -8.73 9.09 -7.32
N ARG A 117 -8.56 9.86 -8.41
CA ARG A 117 -7.94 9.39 -9.66
C ARG A 117 -6.51 8.92 -9.43
N GLU A 118 -5.70 9.74 -8.76
CA GLU A 118 -4.30 9.39 -8.49
C GLU A 118 -4.18 8.10 -7.66
N HIS A 119 -5.02 7.91 -6.65
CA HIS A 119 -5.00 6.72 -5.81
C HIS A 119 -5.41 5.45 -6.55
N ILE A 120 -6.40 5.52 -7.44
CA ILE A 120 -6.80 4.38 -8.29
C ILE A 120 -5.63 4.00 -9.21
N LEU A 121 -5.05 4.98 -9.92
CA LEU A 121 -3.90 4.79 -10.80
C LEU A 121 -2.70 4.16 -10.05
N LEU A 122 -2.35 4.73 -8.90
CA LEU A 122 -1.22 4.23 -8.11
C LEU A 122 -1.47 2.82 -7.57
N SER A 123 -2.70 2.53 -7.12
CA SER A 123 -3.09 1.18 -6.69
C SER A 123 -2.94 0.17 -7.83
N ARG A 124 -3.37 0.54 -9.04
CA ARG A 124 -3.15 -0.28 -10.24
C ARG A 124 -1.67 -0.54 -10.50
N ASN A 125 -0.86 0.51 -10.42
CA ASN A 125 0.58 0.44 -10.69
C ASN A 125 1.35 -0.44 -9.69
N VAL A 126 1.00 -0.37 -8.40
CA VAL A 126 1.61 -1.23 -7.38
C VAL A 126 1.03 -2.65 -7.34
N GLY A 127 0.00 -2.91 -8.15
CA GLY A 127 -0.56 -4.24 -8.34
C GLY A 127 -1.70 -4.62 -7.40
N VAL A 128 -2.42 -3.67 -6.80
CA VAL A 128 -3.68 -3.95 -6.09
C VAL A 128 -4.69 -4.54 -7.07
N PRO A 129 -5.14 -5.79 -6.87
CA PRO A 129 -5.93 -6.47 -7.89
C PRO A 129 -7.43 -6.18 -7.83
N TYR A 130 -7.95 -5.78 -6.67
CA TYR A 130 -9.39 -5.60 -6.42
C TYR A 130 -9.68 -4.30 -5.68
N ILE A 131 -10.77 -3.64 -6.04
CA ILE A 131 -11.29 -2.45 -5.36
C ILE A 131 -12.77 -2.70 -5.01
N VAL A 132 -13.17 -2.34 -3.80
CA VAL A 132 -14.56 -2.19 -3.36
C VAL A 132 -14.79 -0.71 -3.06
N VAL A 133 -15.94 -0.16 -3.40
CA VAL A 133 -16.23 1.27 -3.22
C VAL A 133 -17.14 1.48 -2.01
N PHE A 134 -16.80 2.48 -1.21
CA PHE A 134 -17.66 3.00 -0.16
C PHE A 134 -18.01 4.48 -0.45
N LEU A 135 -19.27 4.74 -0.83
CA LEU A 135 -19.79 6.10 -0.97
C LEU A 135 -20.16 6.61 0.43
N ASN A 136 -19.25 7.42 0.99
CA ASN A 136 -19.35 7.92 2.36
C ASN A 136 -20.12 9.24 2.44
N LYS A 137 -20.48 9.66 3.64
CA LYS A 137 -21.21 10.91 3.95
C LYS A 137 -22.63 10.97 3.37
N MET A 138 -23.30 9.83 3.29
CA MET A 138 -24.71 9.74 2.86
C MET A 138 -25.67 10.56 3.70
N ASP A 139 -25.32 10.84 4.95
CA ASP A 139 -26.06 11.72 5.84
C ASP A 139 -26.10 13.19 5.39
N MET A 140 -25.30 13.57 4.39
CA MET A 140 -25.24 14.90 3.81
C MET A 140 -25.95 15.01 2.44
N VAL A 141 -26.49 13.91 1.90
CA VAL A 141 -27.08 13.87 0.56
C VAL A 141 -28.52 13.38 0.63
N ASP A 142 -29.45 14.24 0.20
CA ASP A 142 -30.88 13.94 0.13
C ASP A 142 -31.35 13.69 -1.33
N ASP A 143 -30.45 13.82 -2.31
CA ASP A 143 -30.74 13.75 -3.73
C ASP A 143 -30.26 12.40 -4.31
N GLU A 144 -31.23 11.54 -4.67
CA GLU A 144 -30.96 10.23 -5.25
C GLU A 144 -30.32 10.35 -6.65
N GLU A 145 -30.68 11.38 -7.45
CA GLU A 145 -30.10 11.56 -8.79
C GLU A 145 -28.61 11.93 -8.69
N LEU A 146 -28.23 12.73 -7.70
CA LEU A 146 -26.83 13.04 -7.43
C LEU A 146 -26.04 11.79 -7.06
N LEU A 147 -26.63 10.94 -6.23
CA LEU A 147 -25.99 9.69 -5.81
C LEU A 147 -25.72 8.74 -6.99
N GLU A 148 -26.73 8.55 -7.86
CA GLU A 148 -26.59 7.74 -9.08
C GLU A 148 -25.50 8.30 -10.01
N LEU A 149 -25.43 9.65 -10.14
CA LEU A 149 -24.39 10.31 -10.94
C LEU A 149 -23.00 10.05 -10.37
N VAL A 150 -22.80 10.22 -9.06
CA VAL A 150 -21.51 9.98 -8.39
C VAL A 150 -21.10 8.51 -8.52
N GLU A 151 -22.03 7.56 -8.36
CA GLU A 151 -21.75 6.14 -8.56
C GLU A 151 -21.29 5.86 -9.99
N MET A 152 -21.97 6.41 -10.99
CA MET A 152 -21.62 6.27 -12.39
C MET A 152 -20.22 6.82 -12.69
N GLU A 153 -19.92 8.03 -12.20
CA GLU A 153 -18.59 8.63 -12.37
C GLU A 153 -17.47 7.77 -11.74
N VAL A 154 -17.71 7.16 -10.59
CA VAL A 154 -16.75 6.27 -9.93
C VAL A 154 -16.53 5.00 -10.75
N ARG A 155 -17.61 4.40 -11.30
CA ARG A 155 -17.54 3.21 -12.15
C ARG A 155 -16.79 3.48 -13.46
N ASP A 156 -17.07 4.60 -14.10
CA ASP A 156 -16.37 5.05 -15.31
C ASP A 156 -14.88 5.24 -15.02
N LEU A 157 -14.56 5.88 -13.90
CA LEU A 157 -13.18 6.11 -13.48
C LEU A 157 -12.43 4.80 -13.18
N LEU A 158 -13.06 3.83 -12.53
CA LEU A 158 -12.47 2.51 -12.31
C LEU A 158 -12.19 1.80 -13.64
N THR A 159 -13.11 1.88 -14.59
CA THR A 159 -12.96 1.29 -15.93
C THR A 159 -11.84 1.95 -16.71
N GLU A 160 -11.67 3.27 -16.61
CA GLU A 160 -10.56 4.03 -17.22
C GLU A 160 -9.19 3.50 -16.77
N TYR A 161 -9.07 3.02 -15.53
CA TYR A 161 -7.84 2.47 -14.95
C TYR A 161 -7.80 0.94 -14.91
N ASP A 162 -8.49 0.25 -15.83
CA ASP A 162 -8.51 -1.21 -15.98
C ASP A 162 -9.01 -2.00 -14.76
N PHE A 163 -9.87 -1.43 -13.93
CA PHE A 163 -10.66 -2.18 -12.96
C PHE A 163 -12.06 -2.46 -13.52
N PRO A 164 -12.72 -3.55 -13.12
CA PRO A 164 -14.05 -3.90 -13.63
C PRO A 164 -15.14 -3.01 -13.00
N GLY A 165 -15.25 -1.74 -13.46
CA GLY A 165 -16.12 -0.73 -12.86
C GLY A 165 -17.58 -1.16 -12.70
N ASP A 166 -18.13 -1.83 -13.72
CA ASP A 166 -19.53 -2.32 -13.69
C ASP A 166 -19.76 -3.42 -12.64
N ASP A 167 -18.77 -4.31 -12.45
CA ASP A 167 -18.86 -5.45 -11.52
C ASP A 167 -18.36 -5.10 -10.10
N THR A 168 -17.76 -3.93 -9.92
CA THR A 168 -17.22 -3.49 -8.62
C THR A 168 -18.36 -3.22 -7.63
N PRO A 169 -18.35 -3.84 -6.43
CA PRO A 169 -19.33 -3.55 -5.40
C PRO A 169 -19.25 -2.08 -4.93
N VAL A 170 -20.39 -1.41 -4.85
CA VAL A 170 -20.52 -0.04 -4.34
C VAL A 170 -21.51 -0.05 -3.19
N ILE A 171 -21.06 0.33 -2.01
CA ILE A 171 -21.88 0.42 -0.82
C ILE A 171 -21.97 1.89 -0.39
N ALA A 172 -23.18 2.39 -0.19
CA ALA A 172 -23.44 3.77 0.25
C ALA A 172 -23.78 3.79 1.75
N GLY A 173 -23.12 4.70 2.49
CA GLY A 173 -23.31 4.81 3.94
C GLY A 173 -22.68 6.07 4.55
N SER A 174 -22.72 6.17 5.86
CA SER A 174 -22.04 7.20 6.63
C SER A 174 -21.21 6.59 7.75
N ALA A 175 -19.89 6.67 7.59
CA ALA A 175 -18.97 6.17 8.60
C ALA A 175 -19.11 6.92 9.92
N LEU A 176 -19.38 8.25 9.87
CA LEU A 176 -19.58 9.06 11.07
C LEU A 176 -20.84 8.62 11.83
N LYS A 177 -21.96 8.44 11.12
CA LYS A 177 -23.23 8.01 11.75
C LYS A 177 -23.13 6.59 12.32
N ALA A 178 -22.41 5.70 11.66
CA ALA A 178 -22.12 4.38 12.20
C ALA A 178 -21.31 4.46 13.52
N LEU A 179 -20.30 5.34 13.59
CA LEU A 179 -19.55 5.61 14.83
C LEU A 179 -20.43 6.21 15.94
N GLU A 180 -21.40 7.05 15.59
CA GLU A 180 -22.37 7.61 16.53
C GLU A 180 -23.40 6.58 17.01
N GLY A 181 -23.39 5.37 16.46
CA GLY A 181 -24.24 4.24 16.88
C GLY A 181 -25.60 4.20 16.16
N ASP A 182 -25.73 4.84 15.01
CA ASP A 182 -26.92 4.69 14.16
C ASP A 182 -26.96 3.29 13.54
N ALA A 183 -27.95 2.50 13.94
CA ALA A 183 -28.07 1.10 13.55
C ALA A 183 -28.18 0.89 12.04
N SER A 184 -28.81 1.81 11.31
CA SER A 184 -28.97 1.72 9.85
C SER A 184 -27.63 1.87 9.13
N TYR A 185 -26.76 2.74 9.62
CA TYR A 185 -25.42 2.93 9.07
C TYR A 185 -24.42 1.90 9.58
N GLU A 186 -24.59 1.35 10.80
CA GLU A 186 -23.84 0.19 11.23
C GLU A 186 -24.09 -1.03 10.33
N GLU A 187 -25.33 -1.25 9.88
CA GLU A 187 -25.68 -2.29 8.92
C GLU A 187 -24.94 -2.08 7.58
N LYS A 188 -24.75 -0.83 7.13
CA LYS A 188 -23.97 -0.52 5.92
C LYS A 188 -22.47 -0.84 6.07
N ILE A 189 -21.91 -0.70 7.26
CA ILE A 189 -20.54 -1.16 7.53
C ILE A 189 -20.45 -2.70 7.45
N LEU A 190 -21.44 -3.41 7.98
CA LEU A 190 -21.47 -4.88 7.87
C LEU A 190 -21.68 -5.34 6.42
N GLU A 191 -22.52 -4.64 5.65
CA GLU A 191 -22.69 -4.87 4.21
C GLU A 191 -21.40 -4.66 3.42
N LEU A 192 -20.64 -3.58 3.74
CA LEU A 192 -19.32 -3.34 3.17
C LEU A 192 -18.38 -4.52 3.45
N MET A 193 -18.31 -4.99 4.70
CA MET A 193 -17.42 -6.09 5.07
C MET A 193 -17.83 -7.42 4.43
N ALA A 194 -19.14 -7.65 4.27
CA ALA A 194 -19.63 -8.80 3.53
C ALA A 194 -19.26 -8.74 2.03
N ALA A 195 -19.35 -7.55 1.41
CA ALA A 195 -18.91 -7.36 0.02
C ALA A 195 -17.39 -7.56 -0.13
N VAL A 196 -16.58 -7.11 0.84
CA VAL A 196 -15.13 -7.35 0.88
C VAL A 196 -14.83 -8.83 1.01
N ASP A 197 -15.54 -9.55 1.89
CA ASP A 197 -15.38 -11.01 2.06
C ASP A 197 -15.71 -11.80 0.79
N GLU A 198 -16.71 -11.37 0.03
CA GLU A 198 -17.19 -12.07 -1.16
C GLU A 198 -16.36 -11.71 -2.40
N TYR A 199 -16.11 -10.42 -2.61
CA TYR A 199 -15.52 -9.90 -3.86
C TYR A 199 -14.00 -10.05 -3.93
N ILE A 200 -13.30 -9.88 -2.80
CA ILE A 200 -11.84 -10.03 -2.76
C ILE A 200 -11.53 -11.50 -2.47
N PRO A 201 -10.93 -12.26 -3.42
CA PRO A 201 -10.61 -13.67 -3.18
C PRO A 201 -9.53 -13.83 -2.11
N THR A 202 -9.47 -15.00 -1.47
CA THR A 202 -8.33 -15.35 -0.61
C THR A 202 -7.06 -15.41 -1.46
N PRO A 203 -6.04 -14.59 -1.13
CA PRO A 203 -4.84 -14.50 -1.97
C PRO A 203 -4.04 -15.80 -1.98
N VAL A 204 -3.52 -16.16 -3.15
CA VAL A 204 -2.51 -17.23 -3.27
C VAL A 204 -1.17 -16.68 -2.84
N ARG A 205 -0.53 -17.34 -1.87
CA ARG A 205 0.73 -16.90 -1.27
C ARG A 205 1.93 -17.68 -1.82
N ASP A 206 2.96 -16.97 -2.26
CA ASP A 206 4.23 -17.53 -2.74
C ASP A 206 5.12 -17.99 -1.58
N THR A 207 4.67 -18.95 -0.78
CA THR A 207 5.37 -19.42 0.42
C THR A 207 6.61 -20.29 0.13
N ASP A 208 6.68 -20.90 -1.05
CA ASP A 208 7.79 -21.79 -1.46
C ASP A 208 9.00 -21.05 -2.05
N LYS A 209 8.84 -19.75 -2.36
CA LYS A 209 9.93 -18.91 -2.84
C LYS A 209 10.88 -18.52 -1.69
N PRO A 210 12.11 -18.08 -2.00
CA PRO A 210 13.01 -17.53 -0.98
C PRO A 210 12.36 -16.32 -0.29
N PHE A 211 12.51 -16.25 1.05
CA PHE A 211 11.97 -15.14 1.86
C PHE A 211 12.43 -13.78 1.36
N MET A 212 11.49 -12.84 1.29
CA MET A 212 11.75 -11.43 1.04
C MET A 212 10.68 -10.56 1.69
N MET A 213 11.12 -9.51 2.39
CA MET A 213 10.28 -8.51 3.03
C MET A 213 10.87 -7.12 2.81
N PRO A 214 10.21 -6.25 2.02
CA PRO A 214 10.56 -4.83 1.95
C PRO A 214 10.40 -4.16 3.31
N VAL A 215 11.39 -3.36 3.70
CA VAL A 215 11.38 -2.63 4.96
C VAL A 215 10.56 -1.36 4.81
N GLU A 216 9.52 -1.22 5.62
CA GLU A 216 8.62 -0.07 5.65
C GLU A 216 9.01 0.94 6.71
N ASP A 217 9.28 0.47 7.92
CA ASP A 217 9.73 1.29 9.04
C ASP A 217 10.74 0.55 9.91
N VAL A 218 11.52 1.32 10.66
CA VAL A 218 12.55 0.78 11.56
C VAL A 218 12.54 1.55 12.87
N PHE A 219 12.46 0.81 13.96
CA PHE A 219 12.53 1.38 15.31
C PHE A 219 13.31 0.49 16.26
N SER A 220 13.74 1.06 17.39
CA SER A 220 14.45 0.33 18.43
C SER A 220 13.54 0.10 19.64
N ILE A 221 13.60 -1.11 20.19
CA ILE A 221 12.94 -1.45 21.45
C ILE A 221 14.03 -1.55 22.51
N THR A 222 13.94 -0.71 23.53
CA THR A 222 14.91 -0.69 24.66
C THR A 222 15.04 -2.08 25.26
N GLY A 223 16.28 -2.59 25.31
CA GLY A 223 16.61 -3.92 25.87
C GLY A 223 16.26 -5.11 24.96
N ARG A 224 15.70 -4.89 23.75
CA ARG A 224 15.39 -5.97 22.79
C ARG A 224 16.17 -5.85 21.49
N GLY A 225 16.41 -4.63 20.99
CA GLY A 225 17.14 -4.36 19.74
C GLY A 225 16.31 -3.67 18.68
N THR A 226 16.79 -3.73 17.44
CA THR A 226 16.16 -3.09 16.28
C THR A 226 15.10 -3.98 15.67
N VAL A 227 13.96 -3.38 15.34
CA VAL A 227 12.83 -4.02 14.66
C VAL A 227 12.66 -3.37 13.30
N ALA A 228 12.63 -4.19 12.26
CA ALA A 228 12.22 -3.78 10.92
C ALA A 228 10.79 -4.28 10.67
N THR A 229 9.91 -3.39 10.23
CA THR A 229 8.53 -3.74 9.86
C THR A 229 8.36 -3.80 8.36
N GLY A 230 7.42 -4.60 7.92
CA GLY A 230 7.03 -4.71 6.53
C GLY A 230 6.10 -5.89 6.29
N ARG A 231 5.54 -5.94 5.08
CA ARG A 231 4.81 -7.11 4.60
C ARG A 231 5.78 -8.11 4.00
N VAL A 232 5.65 -9.38 4.38
CA VAL A 232 6.37 -10.47 3.70
C VAL A 232 5.84 -10.59 2.27
N GLU A 233 6.67 -10.28 1.28
CA GLU A 233 6.28 -10.32 -0.13
C GLU A 233 6.23 -11.76 -0.63
N ARG A 234 7.20 -12.59 -0.25
CA ARG A 234 7.31 -14.00 -0.61
C ARG A 234 8.09 -14.81 0.42
N GLY A 235 7.90 -16.13 0.39
CA GLY A 235 8.61 -17.10 1.21
C GLY A 235 8.16 -17.12 2.66
N GLN A 236 9.01 -17.70 3.49
CA GLN A 236 8.82 -17.84 4.93
C GLN A 236 10.11 -17.48 5.67
N VAL A 237 9.96 -16.96 6.89
CA VAL A 237 11.07 -16.71 7.82
C VAL A 237 10.68 -17.18 9.23
N ARG A 238 11.65 -17.82 9.92
CA ARG A 238 11.50 -18.32 11.29
C ARG A 238 12.42 -17.60 12.23
N VAL A 239 12.06 -17.61 13.51
CA VAL A 239 12.97 -17.18 14.57
C VAL A 239 14.23 -18.09 14.54
N GLY A 240 15.39 -17.47 14.43
CA GLY A 240 16.69 -18.14 14.28
C GLY A 240 17.25 -18.12 12.86
N ASP A 241 16.47 -17.78 11.84
CA ASP A 241 16.94 -17.72 10.47
C ASP A 241 17.92 -16.55 10.26
N GLU A 242 18.95 -16.80 9.45
CA GLU A 242 19.84 -15.77 8.92
C GLU A 242 19.18 -15.08 7.73
N VAL A 243 19.24 -13.76 7.71
CA VAL A 243 18.74 -12.92 6.62
C VAL A 243 19.78 -11.88 6.21
N GLU A 244 19.68 -11.40 4.99
CA GLU A 244 20.47 -10.29 4.46
C GLU A 244 19.63 -9.00 4.39
N ILE A 245 20.28 -7.87 4.68
CA ILE A 245 19.76 -6.52 4.47
C ILE A 245 20.32 -6.04 3.14
N VAL A 246 19.45 -5.90 2.12
CA VAL A 246 19.88 -5.67 0.73
C VAL A 246 19.33 -4.35 0.20
N GLY A 247 20.16 -3.62 -0.53
CA GLY A 247 19.83 -2.39 -1.24
C GLY A 247 20.20 -1.12 -0.48
N ILE A 248 20.22 0.00 -1.19
CA ILE A 248 20.59 1.35 -0.78
C ILE A 248 22.06 1.49 -0.36
N ALA A 249 22.55 0.62 0.52
CA ALA A 249 23.95 0.54 0.88
C ALA A 249 24.77 -0.24 -0.17
N ASP A 250 26.04 0.10 -0.32
CA ASP A 250 26.95 -0.57 -1.26
C ASP A 250 27.26 -2.02 -0.84
N GLU A 251 27.21 -2.31 0.46
CA GLU A 251 27.46 -3.65 1.00
C GLU A 251 26.19 -4.24 1.61
N THR A 252 25.97 -5.52 1.37
CA THR A 252 24.91 -6.32 1.99
C THR A 252 25.33 -6.76 3.39
N ALA A 253 24.52 -6.48 4.38
CA ALA A 253 24.75 -6.89 5.77
C ALA A 253 23.96 -8.15 6.11
N LYS A 254 24.54 -9.01 6.96
CA LYS A 254 23.86 -10.23 7.45
C LYS A 254 23.44 -10.07 8.90
N THR A 255 22.29 -10.62 9.23
CA THR A 255 21.78 -10.66 10.60
C THR A 255 20.92 -11.89 10.84
N THR A 256 20.51 -12.09 12.09
CA THR A 256 19.62 -13.19 12.48
C THR A 256 18.31 -12.63 13.01
N VAL A 257 17.19 -13.17 12.57
CA VAL A 257 15.86 -12.87 13.11
C VAL A 257 15.72 -13.53 14.48
N THR A 258 15.56 -12.72 15.54
CA THR A 258 15.46 -13.21 16.93
C THR A 258 14.04 -13.20 17.47
N GLY A 259 13.09 -12.62 16.73
CA GLY A 259 11.68 -12.62 17.06
C GLY A 259 10.86 -12.12 15.88
N VAL A 260 9.65 -12.61 15.80
CA VAL A 260 8.65 -12.18 14.78
C VAL A 260 7.36 -11.89 15.50
N GLU A 261 6.77 -10.72 15.23
CA GLU A 261 5.52 -10.29 15.81
C GLU A 261 4.59 -9.72 14.74
N MET A 262 3.30 -9.96 14.87
CA MET A 262 2.24 -9.34 14.08
C MET A 262 1.16 -8.83 15.03
N PHE A 263 0.78 -7.56 14.94
CA PHE A 263 -0.18 -6.92 15.85
C PHE A 263 0.12 -7.16 17.35
N ARG A 264 1.41 -7.08 17.73
CA ARG A 264 1.93 -7.33 19.10
C ARG A 264 1.78 -8.77 19.59
N LYS A 265 1.30 -9.71 18.76
CA LYS A 265 1.23 -11.15 19.02
C LYS A 265 2.48 -11.84 18.49
N LEU A 266 2.95 -12.87 19.19
CA LEU A 266 4.14 -13.63 18.79
C LEU A 266 3.81 -14.60 17.66
N LEU A 267 4.74 -14.71 16.72
CA LEU A 267 4.72 -15.70 15.64
C LEU A 267 5.93 -16.64 15.77
N ASP A 268 5.71 -17.93 15.55
CA ASP A 268 6.80 -18.91 15.44
C ASP A 268 7.51 -18.78 14.08
N TYR A 269 6.78 -18.39 13.05
CA TYR A 269 7.25 -18.06 11.71
C TYR A 269 6.33 -17.04 11.05
N ALA A 270 6.85 -16.32 10.06
CA ALA A 270 6.06 -15.49 9.16
C ALA A 270 6.15 -16.02 7.73
N GLU A 271 5.09 -15.75 6.96
CA GLU A 271 4.99 -16.17 5.56
C GLU A 271 4.44 -15.06 4.67
N ALA A 272 4.53 -15.28 3.35
CA ALA A 272 4.03 -14.35 2.36
C ALA A 272 2.63 -13.86 2.71
N GLY A 273 2.45 -12.53 2.74
CA GLY A 273 1.22 -11.85 3.13
C GLY A 273 1.18 -11.33 4.55
N ASP A 274 2.01 -11.83 5.48
CA ASP A 274 2.03 -11.35 6.86
C ASP A 274 2.66 -9.95 6.97
N ASN A 275 2.02 -9.04 7.72
CA ASN A 275 2.60 -7.76 8.10
C ASN A 275 3.29 -7.91 9.45
N ILE A 276 4.61 -7.91 9.47
CA ILE A 276 5.39 -8.28 10.64
C ILE A 276 6.38 -7.20 11.10
N GLY A 277 6.72 -7.29 12.39
CA GLY A 277 7.95 -6.72 12.93
C GLY A 277 8.95 -7.85 13.16
N ALA A 278 10.08 -7.80 12.43
CA ALA A 278 11.20 -8.70 12.58
C ALA A 278 12.25 -8.10 13.51
N LEU A 279 12.51 -8.73 14.64
CA LEU A 279 13.55 -8.33 15.59
C LEU A 279 14.91 -8.88 15.11
N LEU A 280 15.87 -7.98 14.91
CA LEU A 280 17.17 -8.27 14.31
C LEU A 280 18.30 -8.25 15.34
N ARG A 281 19.22 -9.21 15.24
CA ARG A 281 20.38 -9.33 16.15
C ARG A 281 21.52 -8.45 15.70
N GLY A 282 22.03 -7.59 16.61
CA GLY A 282 23.28 -6.85 16.40
C GLY A 282 23.25 -5.81 15.29
N VAL A 283 22.04 -5.39 14.88
CA VAL A 283 21.81 -4.31 13.91
C VAL A 283 21.43 -3.06 14.68
N ALA A 284 22.13 -1.97 14.49
CA ALA A 284 21.75 -0.68 15.03
C ALA A 284 20.62 -0.05 14.19
N ARG A 285 19.88 0.91 14.74
CA ARG A 285 18.77 1.57 14.06
C ARG A 285 19.22 2.28 12.77
N GLU A 286 20.44 2.80 12.77
CA GLU A 286 21.11 3.51 11.67
C GLU A 286 21.66 2.59 10.56
N ASP A 287 21.81 1.28 10.83
CA ASP A 287 22.35 0.31 9.87
C ASP A 287 21.28 -0.25 8.91
N ILE A 288 20.02 0.03 9.18
CA ILE A 288 18.90 -0.40 8.36
C ILE A 288 17.90 0.72 8.19
N GLN A 289 17.33 0.83 6.99
CA GLN A 289 16.39 1.91 6.68
C GLN A 289 15.26 1.44 5.76
N ARG A 290 14.20 2.23 5.74
CA ARG A 290 13.09 2.06 4.79
C ARG A 290 13.62 1.98 3.36
N GLY A 291 13.07 1.05 2.58
CA GLY A 291 13.43 0.84 1.19
C GLY A 291 14.45 -0.25 0.94
N GLN A 292 15.18 -0.69 1.97
CA GLN A 292 15.94 -1.93 1.90
C GLN A 292 15.01 -3.13 1.98
N VAL A 293 15.50 -4.32 1.68
CA VAL A 293 14.75 -5.56 1.88
C VAL A 293 15.49 -6.49 2.84
N LEU A 294 14.73 -7.20 3.69
CA LEU A 294 15.21 -8.39 4.36
C LEU A 294 14.97 -9.58 3.44
N ALA A 295 15.99 -10.34 3.13
CA ALA A 295 15.89 -11.46 2.21
C ALA A 295 16.65 -12.68 2.71
N LYS A 296 16.25 -13.87 2.23
CA LYS A 296 17.05 -15.08 2.42
C LYS A 296 18.43 -14.85 1.81
N PRO A 297 19.54 -15.28 2.49
CA PRO A 297 20.89 -15.06 1.97
C PRO A 297 21.08 -15.51 0.52
N ALA A 298 21.72 -14.63 -0.28
CA ALA A 298 22.01 -14.84 -1.69
C ALA A 298 20.78 -15.05 -2.61
N SER A 299 19.58 -14.62 -2.20
CA SER A 299 18.36 -14.80 -2.99
C SER A 299 17.98 -13.60 -3.85
N ILE A 300 18.50 -12.43 -3.55
CA ILE A 300 18.34 -11.20 -4.33
C ILE A 300 19.62 -10.37 -4.21
N THR A 301 19.95 -9.63 -5.27
CA THR A 301 21.10 -8.72 -5.31
C THR A 301 20.64 -7.29 -5.56
N PRO A 302 21.36 -6.28 -5.06
CA PRO A 302 21.06 -4.88 -5.37
C PRO A 302 21.62 -4.52 -6.75
N HIS A 303 20.88 -3.69 -7.50
CA HIS A 303 21.22 -3.27 -8.85
C HIS A 303 21.01 -1.78 -9.04
N THR A 304 21.82 -1.19 -9.92
CA THR A 304 21.70 0.22 -10.30
C THR A 304 21.23 0.40 -11.75
N LYS A 305 21.39 -0.61 -12.61
CA LYS A 305 21.15 -0.48 -14.04
C LYS A 305 20.20 -1.54 -14.58
N PHE A 306 19.15 -1.11 -15.28
CA PHE A 306 18.17 -1.99 -15.87
C PHE A 306 17.53 -1.40 -17.12
N SER A 307 16.94 -2.27 -17.94
CA SER A 307 16.01 -1.89 -19.00
C SER A 307 14.57 -2.03 -18.49
N ALA A 308 13.69 -1.16 -18.94
CA ALA A 308 12.28 -1.18 -18.55
C ALA A 308 11.36 -0.82 -19.71
N GLU A 309 10.16 -1.39 -19.71
CA GLU A 309 9.02 -0.90 -20.48
C GLU A 309 8.24 0.09 -19.62
N VAL A 310 7.99 1.28 -20.19
CA VAL A 310 7.39 2.40 -19.46
C VAL A 310 6.26 3.01 -20.27
N TYR A 311 5.12 3.21 -19.62
CA TYR A 311 4.05 4.05 -20.10
C TYR A 311 4.15 5.44 -19.48
N VAL A 312 4.13 6.48 -20.33
CA VAL A 312 4.21 7.88 -19.90
C VAL A 312 2.81 8.47 -19.86
N LEU A 313 2.34 8.85 -18.67
CA LEU A 313 1.00 9.36 -18.47
C LEU A 313 0.74 10.64 -19.25
N THR A 314 -0.44 10.74 -19.83
CA THR A 314 -0.93 11.95 -20.51
C THR A 314 -1.27 13.05 -19.51
N LYS A 315 -1.49 14.26 -20.03
CA LYS A 315 -1.95 15.39 -19.19
C LYS A 315 -3.33 15.13 -18.56
N GLU A 316 -4.21 14.49 -19.30
CA GLU A 316 -5.57 14.11 -18.88
C GLU A 316 -5.53 13.11 -17.71
N GLU A 317 -4.55 12.21 -17.69
CA GLU A 317 -4.26 11.25 -16.61
C GLU A 317 -3.51 11.89 -15.43
N GLY A 318 -3.30 13.21 -15.43
CA GLY A 318 -2.57 13.94 -14.41
C GLY A 318 -1.04 13.93 -14.58
N GLY A 319 -0.55 13.37 -15.67
CA GLY A 319 0.87 13.26 -16.00
C GLY A 319 1.50 14.52 -16.58
N ARG A 320 2.46 14.33 -17.48
CA ARG A 320 3.19 15.42 -18.15
C ARG A 320 2.38 16.03 -19.30
N HIS A 321 2.73 17.25 -19.66
CA HIS A 321 2.25 17.94 -20.87
C HIS A 321 3.39 18.25 -21.85
N THR A 322 4.63 17.93 -21.50
CA THR A 322 5.82 18.16 -22.31
C THR A 322 6.61 16.87 -22.46
N PRO A 323 7.31 16.67 -23.60
CA PRO A 323 8.19 15.52 -23.78
C PRO A 323 9.37 15.56 -22.81
N PHE A 324 10.04 14.41 -22.66
CA PHE A 324 11.35 14.33 -22.06
C PHE A 324 12.37 13.69 -23.01
N PHE A 325 13.64 13.87 -22.69
CA PHE A 325 14.79 13.48 -23.52
C PHE A 325 15.73 12.59 -22.72
N THR A 326 16.72 11.99 -23.37
CA THR A 326 17.87 11.35 -22.73
C THR A 326 18.47 12.26 -21.66
N ASN A 327 18.94 11.67 -20.55
CA ASN A 327 19.36 12.32 -19.32
C ASN A 327 18.24 12.94 -18.46
N TYR A 328 16.98 12.61 -18.71
CA TYR A 328 15.88 12.93 -17.81
C TYR A 328 16.11 12.27 -16.45
N ARG A 329 15.86 13.00 -15.33
CA ARG A 329 16.19 12.59 -13.97
C ARG A 329 15.00 12.65 -13.01
N PRO A 330 14.01 11.77 -13.15
CA PRO A 330 12.89 11.67 -12.23
C PRO A 330 13.23 10.83 -11.00
N GLN A 331 12.23 10.69 -10.10
CA GLN A 331 12.24 9.73 -9.02
C GLN A 331 11.51 8.44 -9.43
N PHE A 332 12.15 7.32 -9.19
CA PHE A 332 11.62 5.97 -9.39
C PHE A 332 11.17 5.40 -8.04
N TYR A 333 9.93 4.98 -7.97
CA TYR A 333 9.32 4.42 -6.76
C TYR A 333 9.20 2.90 -6.90
N PHE A 334 9.96 2.19 -6.10
CA PHE A 334 9.96 0.72 -6.02
C PHE A 334 9.54 0.30 -4.62
N ARG A 335 8.51 -0.54 -4.49
CA ARG A 335 8.04 -1.04 -3.19
C ARG A 335 7.92 0.08 -2.15
N THR A 336 8.83 0.11 -1.17
CA THR A 336 8.83 1.06 -0.05
C THR A 336 9.84 2.21 -0.20
N THR A 337 10.58 2.28 -1.33
CA THR A 337 11.62 3.30 -1.57
C THR A 337 11.37 4.13 -2.81
N ASP A 338 11.99 5.29 -2.83
CA ASP A 338 12.16 6.13 -4.01
C ASP A 338 13.66 6.43 -4.21
N VAL A 339 14.08 6.43 -5.46
CA VAL A 339 15.45 6.70 -5.85
C VAL A 339 15.49 7.50 -7.15
N THR A 340 16.38 8.48 -7.22
CA THR A 340 16.60 9.22 -8.46
C THR A 340 17.32 8.33 -9.46
N GLY A 341 16.85 8.33 -10.72
CA GLY A 341 17.49 7.61 -11.81
C GLY A 341 17.69 8.51 -13.02
N VAL A 342 18.65 8.18 -13.85
CA VAL A 342 18.91 8.80 -15.16
C VAL A 342 18.35 7.91 -16.24
N VAL A 343 17.52 8.48 -17.10
CA VAL A 343 16.93 7.78 -18.23
C VAL A 343 17.84 7.94 -19.47
N ASP A 344 18.11 6.82 -20.13
CA ASP A 344 18.73 6.77 -21.43
C ASP A 344 17.77 6.15 -22.46
N LEU A 345 17.50 6.89 -23.53
CA LEU A 345 16.56 6.48 -24.58
C LEU A 345 17.29 5.65 -25.64
N PRO A 346 16.60 4.68 -26.27
CA PRO A 346 17.20 3.85 -27.30
C PRO A 346 17.64 4.66 -28.52
N GLU A 347 18.65 4.16 -29.24
CA GLU A 347 19.13 4.79 -30.48
C GLU A 347 17.98 5.05 -31.44
N GLY A 348 17.92 6.28 -31.95
CA GLY A 348 16.87 6.75 -32.90
C GLY A 348 15.64 7.35 -32.21
N THR A 349 15.55 7.31 -30.87
CA THR A 349 14.48 7.98 -30.10
C THR A 349 15.02 9.29 -29.55
N GLU A 350 14.63 10.41 -30.17
CA GLU A 350 15.07 11.74 -29.70
C GLU A 350 14.33 12.20 -28.46
N MET A 351 13.03 11.89 -28.35
CA MET A 351 12.17 12.30 -27.25
C MET A 351 11.05 11.29 -27.03
N VAL A 352 10.45 11.35 -25.85
CA VAL A 352 9.25 10.58 -25.46
C VAL A 352 8.13 11.54 -25.13
N MET A 353 6.96 11.33 -25.73
CA MET A 353 5.77 12.15 -25.51
C MET A 353 4.88 11.56 -24.41
N PRO A 354 4.08 12.39 -23.72
CA PRO A 354 2.97 11.89 -22.92
C PRO A 354 2.04 11.00 -23.75
N GLY A 355 1.68 9.82 -23.22
CA GLY A 355 0.90 8.80 -23.92
C GLY A 355 1.73 7.71 -24.61
N ASP A 356 3.05 7.89 -24.69
CA ASP A 356 3.91 6.89 -25.33
C ASP A 356 4.20 5.69 -24.42
N ASN A 357 4.34 4.53 -25.06
CA ASN A 357 4.99 3.36 -24.51
C ASN A 357 6.42 3.29 -25.02
N VAL A 358 7.40 3.21 -24.15
CA VAL A 358 8.82 3.23 -24.52
C VAL A 358 9.62 2.21 -23.72
N THR A 359 10.54 1.54 -24.40
CA THR A 359 11.61 0.80 -23.73
C THR A 359 12.77 1.76 -23.47
N MET A 360 13.24 1.87 -22.22
CA MET A 360 14.34 2.75 -21.85
C MET A 360 15.34 2.05 -20.94
N GLU A 361 16.56 2.55 -20.91
CA GLU A 361 17.55 2.18 -19.91
C GLU A 361 17.51 3.19 -18.76
N VAL A 362 17.66 2.68 -17.54
CA VAL A 362 17.65 3.50 -16.32
C VAL A 362 18.88 3.17 -15.50
N GLU A 363 19.58 4.22 -15.04
CA GLU A 363 20.68 4.13 -14.11
C GLU A 363 20.33 4.88 -12.81
N LEU A 364 20.16 4.13 -11.72
CA LEU A 364 19.82 4.67 -10.41
C LEU A 364 21.07 5.21 -9.69
N ILE A 365 20.89 6.24 -8.86
CA ILE A 365 21.99 6.82 -8.07
C ILE A 365 22.42 5.96 -6.87
N HIS A 366 21.56 5.02 -6.43
CA HIS A 366 21.83 4.05 -5.38
C HIS A 366 21.36 2.66 -5.83
N PRO A 367 22.06 1.59 -5.41
CA PRO A 367 21.63 0.24 -5.70
C PRO A 367 20.36 -0.11 -4.92
N ILE A 368 19.40 -0.74 -5.56
CA ILE A 368 18.18 -1.24 -4.91
C ILE A 368 17.95 -2.71 -5.23
N ALA A 369 17.25 -3.40 -4.33
CA ALA A 369 16.89 -4.81 -4.52
C ALA A 369 15.76 -4.91 -5.55
N ILE A 370 16.10 -5.13 -6.81
CA ILE A 370 15.16 -5.33 -7.93
C ILE A 370 15.49 -6.60 -8.71
N GLU A 371 14.49 -7.10 -9.41
CA GLU A 371 14.59 -8.25 -10.30
C GLU A 371 13.69 -8.04 -11.53
N ASP A 372 13.86 -8.86 -12.56
CA ASP A 372 13.01 -8.82 -13.74
C ASP A 372 11.53 -8.96 -13.33
N GLY A 373 10.66 -8.16 -13.92
CA GLY A 373 9.24 -8.10 -13.58
C GLY A 373 8.89 -7.15 -12.42
N THR A 374 9.88 -6.53 -11.76
CA THR A 374 9.60 -5.53 -10.72
C THR A 374 8.91 -4.31 -11.31
N ARG A 375 7.73 -3.95 -10.76
CA ARG A 375 6.97 -2.75 -11.17
C ARG A 375 7.46 -1.52 -10.44
N PHE A 376 7.31 -0.36 -11.07
CA PHE A 376 7.65 0.93 -10.47
C PHE A 376 6.78 2.06 -11.03
N SER A 377 6.71 3.16 -10.27
CA SER A 377 6.14 4.42 -10.73
C SER A 377 7.23 5.46 -10.90
N ILE A 378 7.04 6.37 -11.85
CA ILE A 378 7.93 7.51 -12.10
C ILE A 378 7.23 8.78 -11.62
N ARG A 379 7.91 9.59 -10.81
CA ARG A 379 7.36 10.83 -10.27
C ARG A 379 8.30 12.02 -10.50
N GLU A 380 7.69 13.17 -10.76
CA GLU A 380 8.36 14.45 -10.93
C GLU A 380 7.51 15.57 -10.34
N GLY A 381 8.11 16.45 -9.55
CA GLY A 381 7.41 17.64 -9.00
C GLY A 381 6.13 17.31 -8.22
N GLY A 382 6.10 16.17 -7.51
CA GLY A 382 4.94 15.73 -6.71
C GLY A 382 3.84 15.03 -7.53
N ARG A 383 4.04 14.76 -8.82
CA ARG A 383 3.07 14.08 -9.70
C ARG A 383 3.60 12.76 -10.21
N THR A 384 2.74 11.79 -10.38
CA THR A 384 3.05 10.56 -11.12
C THR A 384 3.04 10.89 -12.61
N VAL A 385 4.13 10.61 -13.30
CA VAL A 385 4.32 10.93 -14.72
C VAL A 385 4.48 9.72 -15.60
N GLY A 386 4.60 8.54 -15.00
CA GLY A 386 4.68 7.28 -15.72
C GLY A 386 4.71 6.09 -14.78
N SER A 387 4.54 4.92 -15.36
CA SER A 387 4.70 3.64 -14.69
C SER A 387 5.42 2.66 -15.62
N GLY A 388 6.11 1.70 -15.03
CA GLY A 388 6.86 0.74 -15.82
C GLY A 388 7.12 -0.57 -15.10
N VAL A 389 7.71 -1.48 -15.85
CA VAL A 389 8.17 -2.79 -15.37
C VAL A 389 9.62 -3.02 -15.81
N VAL A 390 10.43 -3.51 -14.89
CA VAL A 390 11.82 -3.93 -15.18
C VAL A 390 11.77 -5.15 -16.10
N THR A 391 12.40 -5.05 -17.27
CA THR A 391 12.45 -6.15 -18.25
C THR A 391 13.74 -6.93 -18.18
N THR A 392 14.84 -6.26 -17.87
CA THR A 392 16.17 -6.89 -17.81
C THR A 392 17.10 -6.13 -16.90
N ILE A 393 17.71 -6.82 -15.96
CA ILE A 393 18.79 -6.29 -15.11
C ILE A 393 20.09 -6.22 -15.92
N LYS A 394 20.82 -5.11 -15.79
CA LYS A 394 22.08 -4.85 -16.53
C LYS A 394 23.30 -4.86 -15.59
N ALA A 395 23.20 -4.26 -14.40
CA ALA A 395 24.27 -4.19 -13.40
C ALA A 395 23.73 -3.87 -11.99
#